data_fe2d5247d7dc77a05e0519ac01a434a1
#
_entry.id   fe2d5247d7dc77a05e0519ac01a434a1
#
_cell.length_a   1.000
_cell.length_b   1.000
_cell.length_c   1.000
_cell.angle_alpha   90.00
_cell.angle_beta   90.00
_cell.angle_gamma   90.00
#
_symmetry.space_group_name_H-M   'P 1'
#
loop_
_entity.id
_entity.type
_entity.pdbx_description
1 polymer ?
#
loop_
_entity_poly.entity_id
_entity_poly.type
_entity_poly.pdbx_seq_one_letter_code
_entity_poly.pdbx_strand_id
1 'polypeptide(L)'
;MIENTPPDAPSVLEIQEVKRRSVSGVLALVSRTFIIQIISFVATLALTIFLDPNTYGVFYLVSSLVNFLAYFSDVGLAAALIQKKEEITKEDLSTTFTVQQILVISLLVILFILSPLIRTQYRIDRTGMYLLYAMGISLFLSSLKTIPSIMLEREIKFSKLILPQILETLTFNAIAVICAWRGLGVTSFTLAVLGRGVVGLIAMYLVYPWRPSFGISRSSLSHLLRFGLPYQVNTFLAVLKDDGMTIILTRIIGTQGLGYIGWASRWAGLPLRIVMDNLTKVSFPTFARLQHDKVRLAKAVEVSLKYMCLLAFPILVGMGFLALPVTHLIPRYVKWLPAIIPLYIYLCNSAWASISTSLTNLLNATGHIKSTFKLMLMWTGLTWLTMPFMAVRFGYLGVAYATGIIATSSFVTILLAKKYVDFNFFNIIKTPILALLPMSFWLYLSAGSISSFLSLALIIIFSVVIYFLAILVLEGKSFFLDTLNYFKIKHA
;
A
#
# COMPACT_ATOMS: atom_id res chain seq x y z
N MET A 1 -45.43 -30.20 29.71
CA MET A 1 -44.01 -30.10 29.39
C MET A 1 -43.89 -29.24 28.12
N ILE A 2 -43.57 -27.97 28.28
CA ILE A 2 -43.35 -27.07 27.16
C ILE A 2 -41.82 -27.05 26.93
N GLU A 3 -41.43 -27.63 25.82
CA GLU A 3 -40.02 -27.72 25.39
C GLU A 3 -39.52 -26.30 25.05
N ASN A 4 -38.69 -25.74 25.92
CA ASN A 4 -37.96 -24.51 25.66
C ASN A 4 -36.85 -24.80 24.65
N THR A 5 -37.15 -24.71 23.37
CA THR A 5 -36.13 -24.55 22.35
C THR A 5 -35.56 -23.12 22.42
N PRO A 6 -34.24 -22.94 22.54
CA PRO A 6 -33.66 -21.61 22.47
C PRO A 6 -33.92 -21.01 21.07
N PRO A 7 -34.23 -19.71 20.98
CA PRO A 7 -34.45 -19.06 19.70
C PRO A 7 -33.13 -18.98 18.93
N ASP A 8 -33.18 -19.44 17.68
CA ASP A 8 -32.30 -19.09 16.57
C ASP A 8 -30.82 -19.50 16.64
N ALA A 9 -30.57 -20.83 16.65
CA ALA A 9 -29.34 -21.31 16.00
C ALA A 9 -29.53 -21.18 14.48
N PRO A 10 -28.66 -20.47 13.72
CA PRO A 10 -28.78 -20.32 12.28
C PRO A 10 -28.79 -21.70 11.64
N SER A 11 -29.72 -21.93 10.69
CA SER A 11 -29.88 -23.18 10.01
C SER A 11 -28.57 -23.59 9.28
N VAL A 12 -28.29 -24.89 9.16
CA VAL A 12 -27.10 -25.40 8.48
C VAL A 12 -27.00 -24.84 7.05
N LEU A 13 -28.12 -24.55 6.41
CA LEU A 13 -28.21 -23.92 5.10
C LEU A 13 -27.80 -22.46 5.12
N GLU A 14 -28.14 -21.69 6.18
CA GLU A 14 -27.69 -20.30 6.35
C GLU A 14 -26.18 -20.23 6.61
N ILE A 15 -25.65 -21.14 7.42
CA ILE A 15 -24.20 -21.24 7.66
C ILE A 15 -23.44 -21.58 6.36
N GLN A 16 -23.98 -22.50 5.55
CA GLN A 16 -23.38 -22.86 4.25
C GLN A 16 -23.45 -21.70 3.26
N GLU A 17 -24.55 -20.96 3.23
CA GLU A 17 -24.70 -19.80 2.35
C GLU A 17 -23.80 -18.65 2.76
N VAL A 18 -23.66 -18.35 4.06
CA VAL A 18 -22.69 -17.39 4.58
C VAL A 18 -21.25 -17.81 4.26
N LYS A 19 -20.92 -19.10 4.42
CA LYS A 19 -19.61 -19.65 4.05
C LYS A 19 -19.34 -19.50 2.55
N ARG A 20 -20.32 -19.83 1.69
CA ARG A 20 -20.20 -19.69 0.23
C ARG A 20 -20.07 -18.24 -0.20
N ARG A 21 -20.85 -17.32 0.36
CA ARG A 21 -20.76 -15.88 0.10
C ARG A 21 -19.41 -15.31 0.57
N SER A 22 -18.91 -15.75 1.72
CA SER A 22 -17.60 -15.32 2.23
C SER A 22 -16.45 -15.82 1.35
N VAL A 23 -16.47 -17.08 0.91
CA VAL A 23 -15.44 -17.64 0.03
C VAL A 23 -15.46 -16.97 -1.34
N SER A 24 -16.64 -16.81 -1.95
CA SER A 24 -16.78 -16.12 -3.24
C SER A 24 -16.38 -14.65 -3.14
N GLY A 25 -16.69 -13.99 -2.02
CA GLY A 25 -16.28 -12.63 -1.73
C GLY A 25 -14.75 -12.49 -1.62
N VAL A 26 -14.09 -13.42 -0.93
CA VAL A 26 -12.61 -13.43 -0.81
C VAL A 26 -11.95 -13.67 -2.16
N LEU A 27 -12.44 -14.65 -2.96
CA LEU A 27 -11.92 -14.89 -4.31
C LEU A 27 -12.09 -13.66 -5.22
N ALA A 28 -13.25 -13.02 -5.16
CA ALA A 28 -13.52 -11.80 -5.91
C ALA A 28 -12.58 -10.65 -5.49
N LEU A 29 -12.31 -10.48 -4.19
CA LEU A 29 -11.38 -9.48 -3.68
C LEU A 29 -9.92 -9.75 -4.10
N VAL A 30 -9.50 -11.02 -4.09
CA VAL A 30 -8.14 -11.42 -4.53
C VAL A 30 -7.99 -11.18 -6.03
N SER A 31 -8.96 -11.64 -6.83
CA SER A 31 -8.95 -11.44 -8.28
C SER A 31 -8.95 -9.96 -8.66
N ARG A 32 -9.76 -9.13 -7.97
CA ARG A 32 -9.76 -7.67 -8.10
C ARG A 32 -8.37 -7.09 -7.85
N THR A 33 -7.79 -7.44 -6.72
CA THR A 33 -6.48 -6.90 -6.34
C THR A 33 -5.43 -7.23 -7.39
N PHE A 34 -5.44 -8.46 -7.91
CA PHE A 34 -4.54 -8.91 -8.96
C PHE A 34 -4.73 -8.15 -10.28
N ILE A 35 -5.97 -7.98 -10.73
CA ILE A 35 -6.29 -7.21 -11.95
C ILE A 35 -5.83 -5.75 -11.80
N ILE A 36 -6.16 -5.11 -10.69
CA ILE A 36 -5.76 -3.72 -10.42
C ILE A 36 -4.22 -3.59 -10.39
N GLN A 37 -3.52 -4.55 -9.81
CA GLN A 37 -2.06 -4.53 -9.75
C GLN A 37 -1.43 -4.70 -11.15
N ILE A 38 -1.94 -5.60 -11.99
CA ILE A 38 -1.46 -5.77 -13.38
C ILE A 38 -1.68 -4.49 -14.18
N ILE A 39 -2.89 -3.93 -14.15
CA ILE A 39 -3.20 -2.67 -14.86
C ILE A 39 -2.25 -1.56 -14.39
N SER A 40 -2.08 -1.40 -13.07
CA SER A 40 -1.22 -0.37 -12.50
C SER A 40 0.26 -0.60 -12.81
N PHE A 41 0.71 -1.85 -12.88
CA PHE A 41 2.09 -2.19 -13.23
C PHE A 41 2.40 -1.82 -14.68
N VAL A 42 1.57 -2.27 -15.63
CA VAL A 42 1.73 -1.97 -17.05
C VAL A 42 1.66 -0.45 -17.29
N ALA A 43 0.70 0.22 -16.68
CA ALA A 43 0.56 1.66 -16.80
C ALA A 43 1.76 2.40 -16.18
N THR A 44 2.28 1.96 -15.04
CA THR A 44 3.48 2.55 -14.42
C THR A 44 4.70 2.43 -15.33
N LEU A 45 4.91 1.26 -15.98
CA LEU A 45 5.96 1.08 -16.97
C LEU A 45 5.81 2.08 -18.13
N ALA A 46 4.63 2.17 -18.73
CA ALA A 46 4.37 3.09 -19.82
C ALA A 46 4.57 4.55 -19.41
N LEU A 47 4.03 4.96 -18.26
CA LEU A 47 4.17 6.32 -17.74
C LEU A 47 5.64 6.67 -17.48
N THR A 48 6.44 5.76 -16.91
CA THR A 48 7.87 6.02 -16.65
C THR A 48 8.70 6.13 -17.93
N ILE A 49 8.23 5.57 -19.04
CA ILE A 49 8.84 5.77 -20.37
C ILE A 49 8.53 7.18 -20.90
N PHE A 50 7.27 7.63 -20.80
CA PHE A 50 6.82 8.86 -21.44
C PHE A 50 7.03 10.12 -20.59
N LEU A 51 6.93 10.02 -19.26
CA LEU A 51 6.99 11.16 -18.36
C LEU A 51 8.39 11.32 -17.74
N ASP A 52 8.77 12.58 -17.47
CA ASP A 52 10.06 12.92 -16.86
C ASP A 52 10.01 12.85 -15.34
N PRO A 53 11.17 12.71 -14.65
CA PRO A 53 11.26 12.68 -13.21
C PRO A 53 10.61 13.89 -12.53
N ASN A 54 10.76 15.09 -13.10
CA ASN A 54 10.12 16.30 -12.57
C ASN A 54 8.59 16.20 -12.58
N THR A 55 7.99 15.69 -13.67
CA THR A 55 6.55 15.46 -13.77
C THR A 55 6.04 14.51 -12.68
N TYR A 56 6.79 13.44 -12.42
CA TYR A 56 6.50 12.53 -11.30
C TYR A 56 6.62 13.21 -9.95
N GLY A 57 7.65 14.03 -9.75
CA GLY A 57 7.84 14.76 -8.52
C GLY A 57 6.72 15.76 -8.23
N VAL A 58 6.24 16.48 -9.25
CA VAL A 58 5.07 17.36 -9.13
C VAL A 58 3.84 16.55 -8.73
N PHE A 59 3.63 15.38 -9.37
CA PHE A 59 2.52 14.49 -9.03
C PHE A 59 2.60 13.99 -7.59
N TYR A 60 3.77 13.55 -7.11
CA TYR A 60 3.96 13.09 -5.72
C TYR A 60 3.75 14.21 -4.71
N LEU A 61 4.31 15.40 -4.96
CA LEU A 61 4.11 16.56 -4.10
C LEU A 61 2.63 16.93 -3.97
N VAL A 62 1.97 17.09 -5.11
CA VAL A 62 0.55 17.50 -5.14
C VAL A 62 -0.33 16.41 -4.50
N SER A 63 -0.02 15.13 -4.75
CA SER A 63 -0.69 14.02 -4.10
C SER A 63 -0.54 14.07 -2.58
N SER A 64 0.69 14.29 -2.08
CA SER A 64 0.94 14.35 -0.62
C SER A 64 0.28 15.57 0.02
N LEU A 65 0.27 16.73 -0.67
CA LEU A 65 -0.44 17.92 -0.18
C LEU A 65 -1.95 17.65 -0.04
N VAL A 66 -2.57 17.07 -1.08
CA VAL A 66 -4.01 16.78 -1.06
C VAL A 66 -4.33 15.63 -0.11
N ASN A 67 -3.53 14.57 -0.04
CA ASN A 67 -3.73 13.46 0.91
C ASN A 67 -3.62 13.94 2.35
N PHE A 68 -2.63 14.79 2.67
CA PHE A 68 -2.48 15.37 3.99
C PHE A 68 -3.72 16.20 4.39
N LEU A 69 -4.26 17.01 3.48
CA LEU A 69 -5.50 17.73 3.72
C LEU A 69 -6.72 16.80 3.79
N ALA A 70 -6.82 15.84 2.87
CA ALA A 70 -7.90 14.86 2.80
C ALA A 70 -8.04 14.04 4.09
N TYR A 71 -6.94 13.86 4.82
CA TYR A 71 -6.97 13.23 6.13
C TYR A 71 -7.96 13.89 7.10
N PHE A 72 -8.12 15.20 7.02
CA PHE A 72 -9.02 15.97 7.88
C PHE A 72 -10.45 16.06 7.31
N SER A 73 -10.73 15.45 6.16
CA SER A 73 -12.03 15.59 5.49
C SER A 73 -13.16 14.76 6.10
N ASP A 74 -12.85 13.76 6.92
CA ASP A 74 -13.84 12.80 7.46
C ASP A 74 -13.88 12.77 8.99
N VAL A 75 -12.80 13.12 9.66
CA VAL A 75 -12.64 13.09 11.15
C VAL A 75 -13.07 11.75 11.76
N GLY A 76 -12.90 10.65 10.98
CA GLY A 76 -13.23 9.29 11.41
C GLY A 76 -14.72 8.95 11.43
N LEU A 77 -15.58 9.76 10.84
CA LEU A 77 -17.03 9.53 10.78
C LEU A 77 -17.37 8.26 9.98
N ALA A 78 -16.66 8.00 8.87
CA ALA A 78 -16.84 6.78 8.08
C ALA A 78 -16.55 5.53 8.91
N ALA A 79 -15.43 5.51 9.63
CA ALA A 79 -15.07 4.40 10.51
C ALA A 79 -16.08 4.22 11.66
N ALA A 80 -16.60 5.31 12.22
CA ALA A 80 -17.62 5.28 13.24
C ALA A 80 -18.95 4.69 12.73
N LEU A 81 -19.38 5.03 11.50
CA LEU A 81 -20.57 4.44 10.89
C LEU A 81 -20.42 2.94 10.65
N ILE A 82 -19.25 2.48 10.19
CA ILE A 82 -18.99 1.06 9.96
C ILE A 82 -19.03 0.27 11.28
N GLN A 83 -18.47 0.85 12.34
CA GLN A 83 -18.33 0.20 13.65
C GLN A 83 -19.60 0.26 14.52
N LYS A 84 -20.53 1.18 14.22
CA LYS A 84 -21.78 1.36 14.96
C LYS A 84 -22.56 0.02 15.01
N LYS A 85 -22.87 -0.48 16.22
CA LYS A 85 -23.59 -1.75 16.41
C LYS A 85 -25.08 -1.64 16.09
N GLU A 86 -25.66 -0.51 16.43
CA GLU A 86 -27.07 -0.21 16.18
C GLU A 86 -27.34 0.01 14.69
N GLU A 87 -28.61 -0.04 14.30
CA GLU A 87 -29.00 0.31 12.93
C GLU A 87 -28.67 1.77 12.62
N ILE A 88 -28.17 1.99 11.41
CA ILE A 88 -27.87 3.34 10.93
C ILE A 88 -29.19 4.06 10.62
N THR A 89 -29.39 5.19 11.26
CA THR A 89 -30.53 6.04 11.01
C THR A 89 -30.32 6.98 9.82
N LYS A 90 -31.39 7.51 9.26
CA LYS A 90 -31.30 8.57 8.23
C LYS A 90 -30.58 9.81 8.76
N GLU A 91 -30.69 10.10 10.06
CA GLU A 91 -30.02 11.20 10.72
C GLU A 91 -28.49 10.98 10.79
N ASP A 92 -28.03 9.75 11.04
CA ASP A 92 -26.60 9.42 11.02
C ASP A 92 -25.99 9.66 9.63
N LEU A 93 -26.68 9.20 8.58
CA LEU A 93 -26.22 9.38 7.19
C LEU A 93 -26.21 10.85 6.78
N SER A 94 -27.29 11.59 7.05
CA SER A 94 -27.37 13.02 6.72
C SER A 94 -26.37 13.85 7.51
N THR A 95 -26.17 13.55 8.80
CA THR A 95 -25.18 14.23 9.64
C THR A 95 -23.77 13.97 9.15
N THR A 96 -23.41 12.71 8.90
CA THR A 96 -22.09 12.34 8.37
C THR A 96 -21.83 13.01 7.03
N PHE A 97 -22.78 12.94 6.09
CA PHE A 97 -22.65 13.57 4.78
C PHE A 97 -22.47 15.08 4.89
N THR A 98 -23.33 15.75 5.66
CA THR A 98 -23.29 17.22 5.80
C THR A 98 -21.98 17.68 6.43
N VAL A 99 -21.56 17.06 7.52
CA VAL A 99 -20.30 17.41 8.20
C VAL A 99 -19.10 17.16 7.27
N GLN A 100 -19.08 16.03 6.59
CA GLN A 100 -18.02 15.72 5.61
C GLN A 100 -17.98 16.75 4.48
N GLN A 101 -19.14 17.15 3.91
CA GLN A 101 -19.15 18.16 2.86
C GLN A 101 -18.65 19.53 3.37
N ILE A 102 -19.04 19.94 4.58
CA ILE A 102 -18.53 21.18 5.20
C ILE A 102 -17.02 21.11 5.36
N LEU A 103 -16.49 20.01 5.87
CA LEU A 103 -15.04 19.82 6.02
C LEU A 103 -14.32 19.85 4.67
N VAL A 104 -14.80 19.10 3.68
CA VAL A 104 -14.18 19.04 2.34
C VAL A 104 -14.19 20.43 1.68
N ILE A 105 -15.33 21.14 1.70
CA ILE A 105 -15.43 22.49 1.13
C ILE A 105 -14.47 23.44 1.86
N SER A 106 -14.41 23.39 3.19
CA SER A 106 -13.48 24.20 3.98
C SER A 106 -12.01 23.91 3.61
N LEU A 107 -11.65 22.64 3.44
CA LEU A 107 -10.31 22.24 3.01
C LEU A 107 -9.99 22.71 1.58
N LEU A 108 -10.95 22.68 0.67
CA LEU A 108 -10.78 23.19 -0.69
C LEU A 108 -10.59 24.72 -0.70
N VAL A 109 -11.34 25.45 0.13
CA VAL A 109 -11.15 26.90 0.31
C VAL A 109 -9.76 27.19 0.87
N ILE A 110 -9.31 26.45 1.89
CA ILE A 110 -7.96 26.57 2.44
C ILE A 110 -6.91 26.27 1.36
N LEU A 111 -7.07 25.18 0.60
CA LEU A 111 -6.18 24.82 -0.50
C LEU A 111 -6.09 25.94 -1.55
N PHE A 112 -7.23 26.53 -1.92
CA PHE A 112 -7.30 27.64 -2.87
C PHE A 112 -6.58 28.89 -2.34
N ILE A 113 -6.82 29.28 -1.09
CA ILE A 113 -6.15 30.42 -0.42
C ILE A 113 -4.64 30.19 -0.32
N LEU A 114 -4.20 28.95 0.01
CA LEU A 114 -2.79 28.62 0.11
C LEU A 114 -2.13 28.36 -1.24
N SER A 115 -2.88 28.25 -2.32
CA SER A 115 -2.35 27.90 -3.64
C SER A 115 -1.25 28.85 -4.17
N PRO A 116 -1.30 30.20 -3.98
CA PRO A 116 -0.20 31.08 -4.38
C PRO A 116 1.07 30.83 -3.57
N LEU A 117 0.94 30.54 -2.27
CA LEU A 117 2.05 30.21 -1.39
C LEU A 117 2.69 28.87 -1.82
N ILE A 118 1.89 27.86 -2.11
CA ILE A 118 2.34 26.56 -2.60
C ILE A 118 3.13 26.74 -3.90
N ARG A 119 2.57 27.54 -4.84
CA ARG A 119 3.22 27.82 -6.12
C ARG A 119 4.61 28.44 -5.95
N THR A 120 4.73 29.43 -5.10
CA THR A 120 6.01 30.15 -4.88
C THR A 120 7.01 29.30 -4.11
N GLN A 121 6.60 28.60 -3.05
CA GLN A 121 7.48 27.82 -2.19
C GLN A 121 8.06 26.57 -2.91
N TYR A 122 7.27 25.92 -3.75
CA TYR A 122 7.69 24.70 -4.47
C TYR A 122 8.03 24.97 -5.94
N ARG A 123 7.95 26.22 -6.39
CA ARG A 123 8.23 26.67 -7.77
C ARG A 123 7.44 25.86 -8.80
N ILE A 124 6.17 25.56 -8.48
CA ILE A 124 5.29 24.80 -9.36
C ILE A 124 4.81 25.71 -10.50
N ASP A 125 4.86 25.19 -11.72
CA ASP A 125 4.36 25.88 -12.91
C ASP A 125 2.81 25.88 -12.96
N ARG A 126 2.25 26.51 -14.00
CA ARG A 126 0.79 26.56 -14.18
C ARG A 126 0.16 25.18 -14.33
N THR A 127 0.85 24.25 -14.98
CA THR A 127 0.32 22.89 -15.23
C THR A 127 0.25 22.09 -13.93
N GLY A 128 1.23 22.23 -13.04
CA GLY A 128 1.20 21.64 -11.71
C GLY A 128 0.12 22.25 -10.80
N MET A 129 -0.18 23.56 -10.95
CA MET A 129 -1.30 24.18 -10.23
C MET A 129 -2.66 23.65 -10.73
N TYR A 130 -2.81 23.39 -12.04
CA TYR A 130 -4.03 22.74 -12.55
C TYR A 130 -4.18 21.32 -11.99
N LEU A 131 -3.09 20.59 -11.79
CA LEU A 131 -3.10 19.28 -11.12
C LEU A 131 -3.57 19.41 -9.67
N LEU A 132 -3.10 20.44 -8.94
CA LEU A 132 -3.51 20.70 -7.55
C LEU A 132 -5.03 20.93 -7.46
N TYR A 133 -5.58 21.78 -8.33
CA TYR A 133 -7.02 22.04 -8.38
C TYR A 133 -7.82 20.79 -8.81
N ALA A 134 -7.32 20.04 -9.79
CA ALA A 134 -7.96 18.80 -10.24
C ALA A 134 -8.01 17.75 -9.13
N MET A 135 -6.94 17.61 -8.34
CA MET A 135 -6.94 16.72 -7.19
C MET A 135 -7.90 17.19 -6.08
N GLY A 136 -7.99 18.49 -5.85
CA GLY A 136 -9.02 19.07 -4.96
C GLY A 136 -10.44 18.73 -5.44
N ILE A 137 -10.74 18.92 -6.71
CA ILE A 137 -12.05 18.53 -7.31
C ILE A 137 -12.27 17.03 -7.16
N SER A 138 -11.25 16.20 -7.40
CA SER A 138 -11.36 14.75 -7.23
C SER A 138 -11.63 14.36 -5.77
N LEU A 139 -11.07 15.07 -4.79
CA LEU A 139 -11.39 14.91 -3.37
C LEU A 139 -12.88 15.19 -3.11
N PHE A 140 -13.41 16.27 -3.66
CA PHE A 140 -14.84 16.58 -3.57
C PHE A 140 -15.71 15.48 -4.19
N LEU A 141 -15.40 15.04 -5.43
CA LEU A 141 -16.12 13.94 -6.09
C LEU A 141 -16.05 12.64 -5.27
N SER A 142 -14.90 12.38 -4.62
CA SER A 142 -14.75 11.23 -3.74
C SER A 142 -15.60 11.32 -2.48
N SER A 143 -15.77 12.49 -1.90
CA SER A 143 -16.64 12.69 -0.71
C SER A 143 -18.11 12.42 -1.00
N LEU A 144 -18.56 12.70 -2.23
CA LEU A 144 -19.95 12.43 -2.63
C LEU A 144 -20.30 10.94 -2.66
N LYS A 145 -19.33 10.06 -2.87
CA LYS A 145 -19.52 8.59 -2.90
C LYS A 145 -19.23 7.89 -1.58
N THR A 146 -18.85 8.63 -0.52
CA THR A 146 -18.46 8.04 0.78
C THR A 146 -19.60 7.24 1.40
N ILE A 147 -20.81 7.79 1.47
CA ILE A 147 -21.97 7.09 2.06
C ILE A 147 -22.31 5.81 1.30
N PRO A 148 -22.48 5.79 -0.05
CA PRO A 148 -22.66 4.55 -0.80
C PRO A 148 -21.58 3.49 -0.52
N SER A 149 -20.32 3.91 -0.41
CA SER A 149 -19.20 3.00 -0.12
C SER A 149 -19.34 2.38 1.26
N ILE A 150 -19.56 3.19 2.30
CA ILE A 150 -19.73 2.75 3.69
C ILE A 150 -20.87 1.75 3.82
N MET A 151 -22.02 2.01 3.18
CA MET A 151 -23.18 1.14 3.24
C MET A 151 -22.88 -0.24 2.62
N LEU A 152 -22.18 -0.27 1.47
CA LEU A 152 -21.75 -1.53 0.86
C LEU A 152 -20.74 -2.31 1.71
N GLU A 153 -19.82 -1.62 2.39
CA GLU A 153 -18.86 -2.23 3.31
C GLU A 153 -19.56 -2.82 4.53
N ARG A 154 -20.49 -2.08 5.12
CA ARG A 154 -21.27 -2.52 6.28
C ARG A 154 -22.16 -3.71 5.95
N GLU A 155 -22.78 -3.75 4.76
CA GLU A 155 -23.57 -4.86 4.28
C GLU A 155 -22.73 -6.05 3.79
N ILE A 156 -21.41 -5.99 3.93
CA ILE A 156 -20.43 -7.02 3.46
C ILE A 156 -20.61 -7.31 1.95
N LYS A 157 -21.13 -6.35 1.19
CA LYS A 157 -21.30 -6.46 -0.26
C LYS A 157 -20.06 -6.00 -1.02
N PHE A 158 -18.88 -6.50 -0.62
CA PHE A 158 -17.59 -6.12 -1.21
C PHE A 158 -17.52 -6.35 -2.71
N SER A 159 -18.23 -7.36 -3.23
CA SER A 159 -18.29 -7.63 -4.67
C SER A 159 -18.84 -6.45 -5.49
N LYS A 160 -19.75 -5.67 -4.92
CA LYS A 160 -20.29 -4.48 -5.58
C LYS A 160 -19.32 -3.30 -5.62
N LEU A 161 -18.34 -3.23 -4.71
CA LEU A 161 -17.28 -2.22 -4.72
C LEU A 161 -16.22 -2.47 -5.78
N ILE A 162 -16.15 -3.71 -6.30
CA ILE A 162 -15.11 -4.10 -7.26
C ILE A 162 -15.23 -3.33 -8.56
N LEU A 163 -16.43 -3.24 -9.12
CA LEU A 163 -16.68 -2.59 -10.41
C LEU A 163 -16.28 -1.10 -10.41
N PRO A 164 -16.76 -0.26 -9.48
CA PRO A 164 -16.33 1.14 -9.40
C PRO A 164 -14.80 1.27 -9.28
N GLN A 165 -14.14 0.48 -8.44
CA GLN A 165 -12.70 0.57 -8.21
C GLN A 165 -11.86 0.14 -9.43
N ILE A 166 -12.30 -0.88 -10.17
CA ILE A 166 -11.64 -1.28 -11.43
C ILE A 166 -11.82 -0.18 -12.46
N LEU A 167 -13.03 0.36 -12.63
CA LEU A 167 -13.29 1.43 -13.58
C LEU A 167 -12.49 2.69 -13.27
N GLU A 168 -12.39 3.09 -12.00
CA GLU A 168 -11.54 4.19 -11.55
C GLU A 168 -10.08 3.98 -11.91
N THR A 169 -9.55 2.79 -11.63
CA THR A 169 -8.15 2.46 -11.88
C THR A 169 -7.86 2.38 -13.37
N LEU A 170 -8.75 1.75 -14.13
CA LEU A 170 -8.62 1.65 -15.59
C LEU A 170 -8.69 3.03 -16.25
N THR A 171 -9.66 3.85 -15.86
CA THR A 171 -9.83 5.22 -16.39
C THR A 171 -8.60 6.08 -16.09
N PHE A 172 -8.13 6.08 -14.84
CA PHE A 172 -6.94 6.84 -14.47
C PHE A 172 -5.72 6.40 -15.31
N ASN A 173 -5.44 5.11 -15.36
CA ASN A 173 -4.26 4.61 -16.06
C ASN A 173 -4.37 4.79 -17.57
N ALA A 174 -5.53 4.54 -18.16
CA ALA A 174 -5.75 4.72 -19.60
C ALA A 174 -5.58 6.18 -20.02
N ILE A 175 -6.24 7.13 -19.33
CA ILE A 175 -6.11 8.55 -19.65
C ILE A 175 -4.68 9.03 -19.40
N ALA A 176 -4.05 8.65 -18.27
CA ALA A 176 -2.68 9.03 -17.95
C ALA A 176 -1.70 8.57 -19.02
N VAL A 177 -1.77 7.31 -19.46
CA VAL A 177 -0.87 6.74 -20.47
C VAL A 177 -1.10 7.37 -21.85
N ILE A 178 -2.36 7.51 -22.28
CA ILE A 178 -2.68 8.10 -23.60
C ILE A 178 -2.21 9.57 -23.64
N CYS A 179 -2.47 10.35 -22.60
CA CYS A 179 -2.05 11.74 -22.51
C CYS A 179 -0.52 11.88 -22.39
N ALA A 180 0.15 11.00 -21.63
CA ALA A 180 1.59 10.96 -21.53
C ALA A 180 2.27 10.60 -22.86
N TRP A 181 1.71 9.62 -23.58
CA TRP A 181 2.16 9.28 -24.92
C TRP A 181 2.07 10.45 -25.91
N ARG A 182 1.03 11.29 -25.79
CA ARG A 182 0.86 12.54 -26.55
C ARG A 182 1.78 13.68 -26.08
N GLY A 183 2.60 13.48 -25.05
CA GLY A 183 3.55 14.48 -24.55
C GLY A 183 2.95 15.58 -23.66
N LEU A 184 1.78 15.35 -23.06
CA LEU A 184 1.09 16.37 -22.24
C LEU A 184 1.72 16.57 -20.85
N GLY A 185 2.78 15.86 -20.48
CA GLY A 185 3.51 16.05 -19.22
C GLY A 185 2.58 15.94 -17.99
N VAL A 186 2.63 16.95 -17.10
CA VAL A 186 1.82 17.01 -15.86
C VAL A 186 0.32 16.98 -16.15
N THR A 187 -0.14 17.56 -17.27
CA THR A 187 -1.56 17.59 -17.66
C THR A 187 -2.13 16.17 -17.85
N SER A 188 -1.28 15.17 -18.14
CA SER A 188 -1.69 13.78 -18.19
C SER A 188 -2.30 13.30 -16.88
N PHE A 189 -1.67 13.64 -15.77
CA PHE A 189 -2.20 13.33 -14.44
C PHE A 189 -3.44 14.16 -14.11
N THR A 190 -3.48 15.44 -14.52
CA THR A 190 -4.64 16.31 -14.31
C THR A 190 -5.92 15.70 -14.91
N LEU A 191 -5.86 15.32 -16.18
CA LEU A 191 -7.00 14.71 -16.88
C LEU A 191 -7.34 13.32 -16.31
N ALA A 192 -6.32 12.53 -15.97
CA ALA A 192 -6.53 11.21 -15.40
C ALA A 192 -7.23 11.25 -14.04
N VAL A 193 -6.85 12.19 -13.16
CA VAL A 193 -7.47 12.37 -11.85
C VAL A 193 -8.93 12.80 -11.96
N LEU A 194 -9.23 13.75 -12.85
CA LEU A 194 -10.60 14.19 -13.10
C LEU A 194 -11.45 13.07 -13.69
N GLY A 195 -10.94 12.38 -14.72
CA GLY A 195 -11.63 11.24 -15.33
C GLY A 195 -11.95 10.13 -14.32
N ARG A 196 -10.96 9.78 -13.49
CA ARG A 196 -11.14 8.83 -12.38
C ARG A 196 -12.23 9.27 -11.41
N GLY A 197 -12.23 10.56 -11.00
CA GLY A 197 -13.21 11.11 -10.07
C GLY A 197 -14.64 11.02 -10.61
N VAL A 198 -14.84 11.42 -11.86
CA VAL A 198 -16.16 11.41 -12.52
C VAL A 198 -16.65 9.98 -12.74
N VAL A 199 -15.81 9.11 -13.35
CA VAL A 199 -16.20 7.72 -13.62
C VAL A 199 -16.47 6.96 -12.32
N GLY A 200 -15.64 7.18 -11.29
CA GLY A 200 -15.82 6.56 -9.97
C GLY A 200 -17.14 6.99 -9.30
N LEU A 201 -17.49 8.26 -9.40
CA LEU A 201 -18.76 8.78 -8.87
C LEU A 201 -19.95 8.15 -9.59
N ILE A 202 -19.97 8.20 -10.92
CA ILE A 202 -21.03 7.62 -11.75
C ILE A 202 -21.17 6.12 -11.46
N ALA A 203 -20.07 5.36 -11.50
CA ALA A 203 -20.07 3.93 -11.27
C ALA A 203 -20.60 3.57 -9.87
N MET A 204 -20.22 4.34 -8.84
CA MET A 204 -20.69 4.10 -7.48
C MET A 204 -22.20 4.32 -7.35
N TYR A 205 -22.73 5.39 -7.92
CA TYR A 205 -24.17 5.67 -7.87
C TYR A 205 -25.01 4.71 -8.73
N LEU A 206 -24.45 4.14 -9.80
CA LEU A 206 -25.11 3.07 -10.56
C LEU A 206 -25.19 1.76 -9.75
N VAL A 207 -24.16 1.47 -8.94
CA VAL A 207 -24.12 0.24 -8.12
C VAL A 207 -24.96 0.36 -6.84
N TYR A 208 -24.95 1.54 -6.23
CA TYR A 208 -25.69 1.85 -5.00
C TYR A 208 -26.32 3.24 -5.11
N PRO A 209 -27.54 3.34 -5.69
CA PRO A 209 -28.26 4.61 -5.77
C PRO A 209 -28.59 5.14 -4.37
N TRP A 210 -28.01 6.27 -4.04
CA TRP A 210 -28.28 6.96 -2.79
C TRP A 210 -28.59 8.44 -3.07
N ARG A 211 -29.61 8.99 -2.39
CA ARG A 211 -29.94 10.40 -2.53
C ARG A 211 -29.31 11.18 -1.39
N PRO A 212 -28.40 12.13 -1.69
CA PRO A 212 -27.81 12.98 -0.67
C PRO A 212 -28.89 13.71 0.12
N SER A 213 -28.79 13.63 1.43
CA SER A 213 -29.67 14.37 2.36
C SER A 213 -28.81 15.20 3.29
N PHE A 214 -29.24 16.45 3.50
CA PHE A 214 -28.56 17.38 4.38
C PHE A 214 -29.30 17.46 5.72
N GLY A 215 -28.54 17.51 6.80
CA GLY A 215 -29.07 17.65 8.17
C GLY A 215 -27.95 17.40 9.18
N ILE A 216 -28.04 18.01 10.35
CA ILE A 216 -27.12 17.82 11.45
C ILE A 216 -27.91 17.50 12.71
N SER A 217 -27.75 16.28 13.22
CA SER A 217 -28.23 15.86 14.53
C SER A 217 -27.07 15.90 15.52
N ARG A 218 -27.21 16.71 16.59
CA ARG A 218 -26.18 16.79 17.66
C ARG A 218 -25.96 15.46 18.36
N SER A 219 -26.99 14.68 18.52
CA SER A 219 -26.95 13.35 19.13
C SER A 219 -26.09 12.40 18.28
N SER A 220 -26.41 12.27 16.97
CA SER A 220 -25.66 11.46 16.03
C SER A 220 -24.21 11.92 15.91
N LEU A 221 -23.97 13.22 15.79
CA LEU A 221 -22.62 13.78 15.67
C LEU A 221 -21.77 13.47 16.91
N SER A 222 -22.30 13.69 18.12
CA SER A 222 -21.59 13.41 19.37
C SER A 222 -21.24 11.93 19.50
N HIS A 223 -22.17 11.04 19.13
CA HIS A 223 -21.97 9.59 19.17
C HIS A 223 -20.86 9.15 18.19
N LEU A 224 -20.91 9.63 16.96
CA LEU A 224 -19.95 9.29 15.91
C LEU A 224 -18.54 9.84 16.21
N LEU A 225 -18.44 11.08 16.68
CA LEU A 225 -17.15 11.70 17.04
C LEU A 225 -16.48 11.02 18.23
N ARG A 226 -17.24 10.48 19.17
CA ARG A 226 -16.68 9.75 20.32
C ARG A 226 -15.80 8.57 19.92
N PHE A 227 -16.11 7.90 18.81
CA PHE A 227 -15.30 6.85 18.24
C PHE A 227 -14.34 7.39 17.16
N GLY A 228 -14.86 8.23 16.28
CA GLY A 228 -14.13 8.72 15.11
C GLY A 228 -12.87 9.50 15.45
N LEU A 229 -12.94 10.41 16.42
CA LEU A 229 -11.82 11.28 16.77
C LEU A 229 -10.62 10.53 17.36
N PRO A 230 -10.77 9.61 18.34
CA PRO A 230 -9.67 8.77 18.81
C PRO A 230 -9.08 7.87 17.72
N TYR A 231 -9.91 7.33 16.84
CA TYR A 231 -9.45 6.55 15.68
C TYR A 231 -8.58 7.40 14.75
N GLN A 232 -9.00 8.62 14.46
CA GLN A 232 -8.26 9.56 13.63
C GLN A 232 -6.89 9.90 14.23
N VAL A 233 -6.81 10.23 15.52
CA VAL A 233 -5.55 10.55 16.21
C VAL A 233 -4.53 9.41 16.08
N ASN A 234 -4.97 8.15 16.17
CA ASN A 234 -4.08 6.99 16.04
C ASN A 234 -3.42 6.85 14.66
N THR A 235 -4.11 7.26 13.59
CA THR A 235 -3.61 7.15 12.23
C THR A 235 -2.83 8.40 11.78
N PHE A 236 -2.93 9.51 12.51
CA PHE A 236 -2.28 10.78 12.19
C PHE A 236 -0.76 10.68 12.06
N LEU A 237 -0.11 9.92 12.94
CA LEU A 237 1.35 9.74 12.91
C LEU A 237 1.84 9.14 11.59
N ALA A 238 1.07 8.26 10.97
CA ALA A 238 1.43 7.67 9.68
C ALA A 238 1.38 8.72 8.56
N VAL A 239 0.29 9.50 8.49
CA VAL A 239 0.12 10.57 7.50
C VAL A 239 1.18 11.66 7.68
N LEU A 240 1.45 12.06 8.92
CA LEU A 240 2.49 13.03 9.23
C LEU A 240 3.88 12.51 8.81
N LYS A 241 4.17 11.22 9.05
CA LYS A 241 5.45 10.60 8.67
C LYS A 241 5.62 10.51 7.16
N ASP A 242 4.59 10.15 6.42
CA ASP A 242 4.69 9.87 4.99
C ASP A 242 4.40 11.12 4.13
N ASP A 243 3.20 11.68 4.21
CA ASP A 243 2.82 12.84 3.40
C ASP A 243 3.46 14.13 3.91
N GLY A 244 3.46 14.36 5.24
CA GLY A 244 4.10 15.52 5.85
C GLY A 244 5.60 15.59 5.55
N MET A 245 6.30 14.46 5.62
CA MET A 245 7.71 14.37 5.26
C MET A 245 7.95 14.64 3.76
N THR A 246 7.11 14.08 2.87
CA THR A 246 7.21 14.32 1.43
C THR A 246 7.08 15.80 1.09
N ILE A 247 6.16 16.51 1.74
CA ILE A 247 5.96 17.96 1.57
C ILE A 247 7.23 18.73 1.97
N ILE A 248 7.82 18.42 3.13
CA ILE A 248 9.04 19.10 3.62
C ILE A 248 10.24 18.77 2.73
N LEU A 249 10.43 17.50 2.39
CA LEU A 249 11.56 17.08 1.55
C LEU A 249 11.52 17.73 0.19
N THR A 250 10.33 17.89 -0.41
CA THR A 250 10.22 18.55 -1.73
C THR A 250 10.77 19.97 -1.72
N ARG A 251 10.63 20.70 -0.61
CA ARG A 251 11.21 22.05 -0.47
C ARG A 251 12.74 22.02 -0.50
N ILE A 252 13.35 20.94 0.01
CA ILE A 252 14.81 20.80 0.13
C ILE A 252 15.41 20.25 -1.19
N ILE A 253 14.84 19.17 -1.73
CA ILE A 253 15.42 18.45 -2.86
C ILE A 253 14.79 18.79 -4.22
N GLY A 254 13.73 19.60 -4.24
CA GLY A 254 12.97 19.96 -5.43
C GLY A 254 12.10 18.81 -5.96
N THR A 255 11.26 19.14 -6.94
CA THR A 255 10.34 18.17 -7.57
C THR A 255 11.09 17.09 -8.35
N GLN A 256 12.18 17.43 -9.04
CA GLN A 256 12.98 16.43 -9.76
C GLN A 256 13.60 15.39 -8.83
N GLY A 257 14.20 15.84 -7.70
CA GLY A 257 14.75 14.94 -6.68
C GLY A 257 13.67 14.05 -6.07
N LEU A 258 12.47 14.63 -5.79
CA LEU A 258 11.32 13.86 -5.33
C LEU A 258 10.88 12.82 -6.37
N GLY A 259 10.93 13.14 -7.66
CA GLY A 259 10.64 12.20 -8.73
C GLY A 259 11.56 10.98 -8.73
N TYR A 260 12.87 11.18 -8.55
CA TYR A 260 13.84 10.07 -8.45
C TYR A 260 13.57 9.19 -7.22
N ILE A 261 13.34 9.80 -6.06
CA ILE A 261 13.03 9.07 -4.82
C ILE A 261 11.70 8.32 -4.94
N GLY A 262 10.66 8.97 -5.44
CA GLY A 262 9.35 8.36 -5.60
C GLY A 262 9.36 7.20 -6.60
N TRP A 263 10.10 7.31 -7.70
CA TRP A 263 10.30 6.22 -8.64
C TRP A 263 11.01 5.03 -7.97
N ALA A 264 12.13 5.27 -7.30
CA ALA A 264 12.89 4.23 -6.61
C ALA A 264 12.06 3.52 -5.53
N SER A 265 11.38 4.29 -4.69
CA SER A 265 10.50 3.76 -3.63
C SER A 265 9.34 2.94 -4.19
N ARG A 266 8.72 3.41 -5.30
CA ARG A 266 7.60 2.71 -5.93
C ARG A 266 8.02 1.35 -6.48
N TRP A 267 9.14 1.29 -7.21
CA TRP A 267 9.66 0.03 -7.76
C TRP A 267 10.10 -0.93 -6.66
N ALA A 268 10.89 -0.47 -5.70
CA ALA A 268 11.33 -1.31 -4.59
C ALA A 268 10.19 -1.80 -3.69
N GLY A 269 9.10 -1.06 -3.59
CA GLY A 269 7.92 -1.44 -2.80
C GLY A 269 6.97 -2.42 -3.47
N LEU A 270 7.04 -2.61 -4.79
CA LEU A 270 6.14 -3.50 -5.52
C LEU A 270 6.21 -4.96 -5.06
N PRO A 271 7.41 -5.60 -4.96
CA PRO A 271 7.53 -6.99 -4.51
C PRO A 271 6.95 -7.19 -3.11
N LEU A 272 7.21 -6.22 -2.24
CA LEU A 272 6.73 -6.24 -0.86
C LEU A 272 5.20 -6.28 -0.80
N ARG A 273 4.51 -5.41 -1.55
CA ARG A 273 3.04 -5.38 -1.59
C ARG A 273 2.47 -6.69 -2.13
N ILE A 274 3.00 -7.21 -3.24
CA ILE A 274 2.49 -8.44 -3.85
C ILE A 274 2.59 -9.63 -2.89
N VAL A 275 3.74 -9.79 -2.23
CA VAL A 275 3.99 -10.92 -1.33
C VAL A 275 3.27 -10.71 0.00
N MET A 276 3.41 -9.54 0.60
CA MET A 276 2.95 -9.26 1.96
C MET A 276 1.44 -9.20 2.09
N ASP A 277 0.74 -8.54 1.14
CA ASP A 277 -0.72 -8.43 1.18
C ASP A 277 -1.39 -9.81 1.15
N ASN A 278 -0.78 -10.78 0.48
CA ASN A 278 -1.31 -12.14 0.41
C ASN A 278 -0.93 -12.98 1.64
N LEU A 279 0.32 -12.90 2.10
CA LEU A 279 0.74 -13.65 3.29
C LEU A 279 0.08 -13.16 4.57
N THR A 280 -0.11 -11.85 4.74
CA THR A 280 -0.75 -11.27 5.94
C THR A 280 -2.19 -11.73 6.10
N LYS A 281 -2.94 -11.92 5.02
CA LYS A 281 -4.33 -12.46 5.06
C LYS A 281 -4.42 -13.84 5.72
N VAL A 282 -3.34 -14.61 5.66
CA VAL A 282 -3.25 -15.96 6.24
C VAL A 282 -2.56 -15.92 7.60
N SER A 283 -1.44 -15.21 7.71
CA SER A 283 -0.61 -15.21 8.92
C SER A 283 -1.27 -14.49 10.09
N PHE A 284 -1.93 -13.37 9.87
CA PHE A 284 -2.57 -12.59 10.93
C PHE A 284 -3.65 -13.39 11.71
N PRO A 285 -4.66 -14.01 11.06
CA PRO A 285 -5.62 -14.88 11.75
C PRO A 285 -4.98 -16.09 12.42
N THR A 286 -3.93 -16.65 11.80
CA THR A 286 -3.20 -17.79 12.37
C THR A 286 -2.50 -17.40 13.67
N PHE A 287 -1.80 -16.27 13.70
CA PHE A 287 -1.15 -15.75 14.91
C PHE A 287 -2.16 -15.45 16.01
N ALA A 288 -3.29 -14.82 15.69
CA ALA A 288 -4.36 -14.53 16.63
C ALA A 288 -4.94 -15.81 17.28
N ARG A 289 -5.13 -16.88 16.51
CA ARG A 289 -5.64 -18.16 17.01
C ARG A 289 -4.61 -18.90 17.88
N LEU A 290 -3.32 -18.79 17.57
CA LEU A 290 -2.25 -19.48 18.26
C LEU A 290 -1.64 -18.68 19.43
N GLN A 291 -2.17 -17.49 19.75
CA GLN A 291 -1.58 -16.57 20.75
C GLN A 291 -1.37 -17.19 22.14
N HIS A 292 -2.13 -18.21 22.50
CA HIS A 292 -2.03 -18.90 23.80
C HIS A 292 -1.09 -20.13 23.76
N ASP A 293 -0.67 -20.59 22.59
CA ASP A 293 0.26 -21.70 22.40
C ASP A 293 1.59 -21.18 21.85
N LYS A 294 2.52 -20.85 22.73
CA LYS A 294 3.80 -20.23 22.35
C LYS A 294 4.64 -21.08 21.40
N VAL A 295 4.61 -22.41 21.53
CA VAL A 295 5.39 -23.33 20.70
C VAL A 295 4.86 -23.35 19.27
N ARG A 296 3.56 -23.54 19.11
CA ARG A 296 2.92 -23.52 17.76
C ARG A 296 2.98 -22.13 17.13
N LEU A 297 2.85 -21.07 17.96
CA LEU A 297 2.99 -19.69 17.49
C LEU A 297 4.40 -19.43 16.95
N ALA A 298 5.45 -19.83 17.69
CA ALA A 298 6.83 -19.68 17.25
C ALA A 298 7.07 -20.36 15.89
N LYS A 299 6.58 -21.59 15.73
CA LYS A 299 6.69 -22.33 14.46
C LYS A 299 5.90 -21.64 13.32
N ALA A 300 4.71 -21.13 13.60
CA ALA A 300 3.91 -20.38 12.62
C ALA A 300 4.63 -19.08 12.17
N VAL A 301 5.29 -18.38 13.09
CA VAL A 301 6.10 -17.19 12.81
C VAL A 301 7.30 -17.55 11.93
N GLU A 302 8.05 -18.62 12.29
CA GLU A 302 9.19 -19.09 11.50
C GLU A 302 8.81 -19.43 10.06
N VAL A 303 7.72 -20.19 9.91
CA VAL A 303 7.19 -20.58 8.59
C VAL A 303 6.77 -19.35 7.79
N SER A 304 5.99 -18.45 8.39
CA SER A 304 5.51 -17.24 7.71
C SER A 304 6.64 -16.33 7.26
N LEU A 305 7.62 -16.07 8.14
CA LEU A 305 8.79 -15.25 7.81
C LEU A 305 9.67 -15.92 6.75
N LYS A 306 9.87 -17.23 6.82
CA LYS A 306 10.64 -17.99 5.83
C LYS A 306 10.03 -17.86 4.44
N TYR A 307 8.71 -18.06 4.30
CA TYR A 307 8.03 -17.86 3.02
C TYR A 307 8.08 -16.42 2.53
N MET A 308 7.94 -15.45 3.44
CA MET A 308 8.11 -14.04 3.10
C MET A 308 9.48 -13.78 2.47
N CYS A 309 10.56 -14.23 3.12
CA CYS A 309 11.93 -14.06 2.62
C CYS A 309 12.17 -14.85 1.32
N LEU A 310 11.69 -16.11 1.23
CA LEU A 310 11.83 -16.95 0.04
C LEU A 310 11.18 -16.34 -1.21
N LEU A 311 10.07 -15.60 -1.05
CA LEU A 311 9.38 -14.99 -2.17
C LEU A 311 9.86 -13.56 -2.46
N ALA A 312 10.09 -12.74 -1.42
CA ALA A 312 10.45 -11.34 -1.60
C ALA A 312 11.92 -11.16 -2.03
N PHE A 313 12.85 -11.87 -1.40
CA PHE A 313 14.29 -11.65 -1.61
C PHE A 313 14.77 -11.88 -3.04
N PRO A 314 14.39 -12.97 -3.75
CA PRO A 314 14.85 -13.17 -5.13
C PRO A 314 14.34 -12.08 -6.07
N ILE A 315 13.13 -11.56 -5.85
CA ILE A 315 12.58 -10.46 -6.65
C ILE A 315 13.39 -9.19 -6.39
N LEU A 316 13.68 -8.85 -5.12
CA LEU A 316 14.45 -7.66 -4.75
C LEU A 316 15.89 -7.72 -5.29
N VAL A 317 16.55 -8.88 -5.16
CA VAL A 317 17.91 -9.09 -5.68
C VAL A 317 17.92 -9.06 -7.21
N GLY A 318 16.97 -9.75 -7.85
CA GLY A 318 16.80 -9.71 -9.30
C GLY A 318 16.62 -8.28 -9.83
N MET A 319 15.75 -7.49 -9.18
CA MET A 319 15.58 -6.07 -9.52
C MET A 319 16.88 -5.28 -9.34
N GLY A 320 17.68 -5.57 -8.32
CA GLY A 320 18.95 -4.92 -8.09
C GLY A 320 19.94 -5.16 -9.26
N PHE A 321 20.15 -6.40 -9.65
CA PHE A 321 21.07 -6.72 -10.76
C PHE A 321 20.56 -6.24 -12.11
N LEU A 322 19.26 -6.28 -12.35
CA LEU A 322 18.66 -5.94 -13.63
C LEU A 322 18.33 -4.43 -13.78
N ALA A 323 18.37 -3.64 -12.72
CA ALA A 323 18.01 -2.23 -12.75
C ALA A 323 18.80 -1.44 -13.80
N LEU A 324 20.13 -1.54 -13.76
CA LEU A 324 21.00 -0.80 -14.69
C LEU A 324 20.87 -1.29 -16.15
N PRO A 325 20.94 -2.60 -16.46
CA PRO A 325 20.67 -3.11 -17.81
C PRO A 325 19.31 -2.69 -18.36
N VAL A 326 18.26 -2.75 -17.56
CA VAL A 326 16.90 -2.35 -17.98
C VAL A 326 16.83 -0.87 -18.31
N THR A 327 17.55 0.00 -17.60
CA THR A 327 17.56 1.45 -17.92
C THR A 327 18.25 1.73 -19.26
N HIS A 328 19.17 0.90 -19.70
CA HIS A 328 19.79 1.01 -21.03
C HIS A 328 18.98 0.32 -22.13
N LEU A 329 18.29 -0.77 -21.80
CA LEU A 329 17.47 -1.53 -22.75
C LEU A 329 16.20 -0.80 -23.17
N ILE A 330 15.52 -0.12 -22.22
CA ILE A 330 14.25 0.57 -22.51
C ILE A 330 14.54 1.97 -23.08
N PRO A 331 14.01 2.30 -24.26
CA PRO A 331 14.17 3.64 -24.84
C PRO A 331 13.68 4.74 -23.87
N ARG A 332 14.39 5.86 -23.82
CA ARG A 332 14.09 7.01 -22.93
C ARG A 332 14.19 6.74 -21.42
N TYR A 333 14.66 5.56 -21.00
CA TYR A 333 14.74 5.22 -19.58
C TYR A 333 16.03 5.74 -18.91
N VAL A 334 17.04 6.16 -19.69
CA VAL A 334 18.30 6.75 -19.23
C VAL A 334 18.10 7.95 -18.29
N LYS A 335 16.97 8.67 -18.41
CA LYS A 335 16.58 9.75 -17.50
C LYS A 335 16.41 9.30 -16.02
N TRP A 336 16.26 7.99 -15.78
CA TRP A 336 16.14 7.40 -14.44
C TRP A 336 17.47 6.91 -13.85
N LEU A 337 18.61 7.03 -14.59
CA LEU A 337 19.92 6.66 -14.07
C LEU A 337 20.24 7.28 -12.70
N PRO A 338 19.93 8.59 -12.42
CA PRO A 338 20.16 9.16 -11.10
C PRO A 338 19.34 8.49 -9.97
N ALA A 339 18.26 7.77 -10.31
CA ALA A 339 17.41 7.07 -9.34
C ALA A 339 17.91 5.65 -9.01
N ILE A 340 18.95 5.14 -9.68
CA ILE A 340 19.45 3.77 -9.50
C ILE A 340 20.07 3.58 -8.11
N ILE A 341 20.90 4.54 -7.63
CA ILE A 341 21.47 4.47 -6.26
C ILE A 341 20.34 4.49 -5.21
N PRO A 342 19.38 5.45 -5.24
CA PRO A 342 18.19 5.36 -4.42
C PRO A 342 17.48 4.01 -4.51
N LEU A 343 17.29 3.46 -5.71
CA LEU A 343 16.61 2.17 -5.89
C LEU A 343 17.31 1.06 -5.11
N TYR A 344 18.64 0.93 -5.19
CA TYR A 344 19.39 -0.10 -4.44
C TYR A 344 19.16 0.01 -2.93
N ILE A 345 19.18 1.23 -2.41
CA ILE A 345 18.96 1.47 -0.97
C ILE A 345 17.50 1.14 -0.59
N TYR A 346 16.53 1.52 -1.42
CA TYR A 346 15.12 1.18 -1.19
C TYR A 346 14.84 -0.32 -1.33
N LEU A 347 15.56 -1.06 -2.19
CA LEU A 347 15.48 -2.52 -2.26
C LEU A 347 15.96 -3.16 -0.95
N CYS A 348 17.08 -2.69 -0.40
CA CYS A 348 17.56 -3.12 0.93
C CYS A 348 16.54 -2.78 2.03
N ASN A 349 15.97 -1.56 1.99
CA ASN A 349 14.90 -1.17 2.92
C ASN A 349 13.68 -2.10 2.80
N SER A 350 13.28 -2.49 1.58
CA SER A 350 12.15 -3.40 1.36
C SER A 350 12.41 -4.81 1.89
N ALA A 351 13.67 -5.27 1.83
CA ALA A 351 14.06 -6.54 2.44
C ALA A 351 13.89 -6.50 3.97
N TRP A 352 14.34 -5.43 4.64
CA TRP A 352 14.11 -5.23 6.07
C TRP A 352 12.64 -5.04 6.40
N ALA A 353 11.91 -4.27 5.59
CA ALA A 353 10.49 -4.02 5.78
C ALA A 353 9.66 -5.31 5.67
N SER A 354 10.05 -6.28 4.83
CA SER A 354 9.35 -7.56 4.73
C SER A 354 9.36 -8.34 6.05
N ILE A 355 10.46 -8.29 6.77
CA ILE A 355 10.62 -8.93 8.07
C ILE A 355 9.90 -8.13 9.15
N SER A 356 10.19 -6.82 9.26
CA SER A 356 9.67 -5.98 10.33
C SER A 356 8.15 -5.84 10.29
N THR A 357 7.54 -5.75 9.09
CA THR A 357 6.09 -5.67 8.97
C THR A 357 5.40 -6.98 9.32
N SER A 358 5.99 -8.14 8.98
CA SER A 358 5.47 -9.44 9.42
C SER A 358 5.50 -9.57 10.94
N LEU A 359 6.56 -9.09 11.60
CA LEU A 359 6.67 -9.11 13.05
C LEU A 359 5.77 -8.07 13.74
N THR A 360 5.54 -6.90 13.14
CA THR A 360 4.52 -5.95 13.65
C THR A 360 3.11 -6.53 13.53
N ASN A 361 2.81 -7.26 12.47
CA ASN A 361 1.55 -7.99 12.35
C ASN A 361 1.39 -9.08 13.43
N LEU A 362 2.47 -9.79 13.77
CA LEU A 362 2.49 -10.73 14.91
C LEU A 362 2.14 -10.01 16.22
N LEU A 363 2.83 -8.90 16.53
CA LEU A 363 2.58 -8.12 17.75
C LEU A 363 1.15 -7.60 17.81
N ASN A 364 0.59 -7.15 16.71
CA ASN A 364 -0.80 -6.71 16.64
C ASN A 364 -1.79 -7.87 16.83
N ALA A 365 -1.56 -9.01 16.16
CA ALA A 365 -2.41 -10.19 16.27
C ALA A 365 -2.43 -10.82 17.67
N THR A 366 -1.35 -10.63 18.43
CA THR A 366 -1.21 -11.12 19.82
C THR A 366 -1.53 -10.06 20.88
N GLY A 367 -2.12 -8.92 20.48
CA GLY A 367 -2.59 -7.87 21.39
C GLY A 367 -1.51 -6.92 21.92
N HIS A 368 -0.26 -7.00 21.42
CA HIS A 368 0.85 -6.15 21.86
C HIS A 368 0.90 -4.79 21.13
N ILE A 369 -0.25 -4.14 20.97
CA ILE A 369 -0.42 -2.88 20.21
C ILE A 369 0.45 -1.74 20.78
N LYS A 370 0.66 -1.70 22.11
CA LYS A 370 1.56 -0.70 22.72
C LYS A 370 3.00 -0.80 22.21
N SER A 371 3.45 -2.01 21.89
CA SER A 371 4.80 -2.27 21.34
C SER A 371 4.91 -1.79 19.92
N THR A 372 3.90 -2.01 19.09
CA THR A 372 3.87 -1.51 17.70
C THR A 372 3.76 0.01 17.66
N PHE A 373 3.03 0.62 18.57
CA PHE A 373 2.96 2.07 18.70
C PHE A 373 4.34 2.68 19.03
N LYS A 374 5.11 2.07 19.96
CA LYS A 374 6.49 2.51 20.27
C LYS A 374 7.41 2.41 19.03
N LEU A 375 7.29 1.34 18.25
CA LEU A 375 8.04 1.22 16.99
C LEU A 375 7.66 2.31 16.01
N MET A 376 6.37 2.63 15.88
CA MET A 376 5.89 3.69 15.02
C MET A 376 6.43 5.06 15.44
N LEU A 377 6.43 5.36 16.75
CA LEU A 377 7.03 6.59 17.27
C LEU A 377 8.54 6.65 17.00
N MET A 378 9.24 5.55 17.19
CA MET A 378 10.68 5.45 16.90
C MET A 378 10.95 5.74 15.41
N TRP A 379 10.25 5.07 14.49
CA TRP A 379 10.45 5.29 13.06
C TRP A 379 10.05 6.69 12.62
N THR A 380 8.96 7.23 13.16
CA THR A 380 8.56 8.62 12.89
C THR A 380 9.64 9.59 13.37
N GLY A 381 10.13 9.46 14.60
CA GLY A 381 11.19 10.30 15.15
C GLY A 381 12.48 10.19 14.32
N LEU A 382 12.93 8.97 14.00
CA LEU A 382 14.10 8.76 13.16
C LEU A 382 13.93 9.40 11.77
N THR A 383 12.77 9.24 11.14
CA THR A 383 12.46 9.83 9.83
C THR A 383 12.56 11.35 9.88
N TRP A 384 11.93 11.99 10.87
CA TRP A 384 11.89 13.44 11.00
C TRP A 384 13.24 14.05 11.36
N LEU A 385 14.09 13.33 12.08
CA LEU A 385 15.44 13.77 12.44
C LEU A 385 16.44 13.55 11.29
N THR A 386 16.43 12.36 10.69
CA THR A 386 17.51 11.99 9.76
C THR A 386 17.25 12.45 8.32
N MET A 387 16.00 12.34 7.81
CA MET A 387 15.74 12.65 6.40
C MET A 387 15.98 14.11 6.04
N PRO A 388 15.46 15.13 6.76
CA PRO A 388 15.73 16.52 6.44
C PRO A 388 17.21 16.86 6.56
N PHE A 389 17.87 16.37 7.62
CA PHE A 389 19.29 16.60 7.86
C PHE A 389 20.16 16.05 6.71
N MET A 390 19.93 14.81 6.31
CA MET A 390 20.64 14.19 5.21
C MET A 390 20.28 14.81 3.85
N ALA A 391 19.01 15.20 3.66
CA ALA A 391 18.55 15.85 2.44
C ALA A 391 19.25 17.21 2.21
N VAL A 392 19.45 18.01 3.26
CA VAL A 392 20.17 19.29 3.16
C VAL A 392 21.63 19.09 2.76
N ARG A 393 22.29 18.03 3.24
CA ARG A 393 23.72 17.77 2.96
C ARG A 393 23.98 17.06 1.63
N PHE A 394 23.13 16.13 1.26
CA PHE A 394 23.35 15.20 0.12
C PHE A 394 22.23 15.26 -0.93
N GLY A 395 21.30 16.22 -0.83
CA GLY A 395 20.17 16.33 -1.75
C GLY A 395 19.26 15.08 -1.69
N TYR A 396 18.74 14.67 -2.84
CA TYR A 396 17.86 13.51 -2.93
C TYR A 396 18.57 12.19 -2.55
N LEU A 397 19.88 12.06 -2.74
CA LEU A 397 20.65 10.90 -2.27
C LEU A 397 20.64 10.82 -0.74
N GLY A 398 20.65 11.98 -0.05
CA GLY A 398 20.54 12.03 1.40
C GLY A 398 19.24 11.41 1.94
N VAL A 399 18.13 11.59 1.22
CA VAL A 399 16.85 10.92 1.56
C VAL A 399 16.98 9.40 1.47
N ALA A 400 17.65 8.91 0.42
CA ALA A 400 17.90 7.48 0.27
C ALA A 400 18.82 6.95 1.38
N TYR A 401 19.93 7.65 1.70
CA TYR A 401 20.83 7.26 2.79
C TYR A 401 20.12 7.23 4.14
N ALA A 402 19.31 8.25 4.45
CA ALA A 402 18.49 8.26 5.65
C ALA A 402 17.55 7.05 5.71
N THR A 403 16.91 6.70 4.58
CA THR A 403 16.06 5.50 4.48
C THR A 403 16.85 4.23 4.78
N GLY A 404 18.08 4.11 4.27
CA GLY A 404 18.97 2.98 4.57
C GLY A 404 19.32 2.91 6.07
N ILE A 405 19.65 4.03 6.70
CA ILE A 405 19.90 4.09 8.16
C ILE A 405 18.65 3.69 8.95
N ILE A 406 17.49 4.23 8.59
CA ILE A 406 16.23 3.88 9.25
C ILE A 406 15.90 2.38 9.07
N ALA A 407 16.20 1.81 7.90
CA ALA A 407 15.97 0.38 7.63
C ALA A 407 16.71 -0.52 8.62
N THR A 408 17.94 -0.18 9.03
CA THR A 408 18.70 -0.95 10.01
C THR A 408 18.01 -0.98 11.39
N SER A 409 17.28 0.08 11.75
CA SER A 409 16.51 0.12 13.00
C SER A 409 15.38 -0.92 13.07
N SER A 410 15.00 -1.52 11.94
CA SER A 410 14.04 -2.64 11.89
C SER A 410 14.51 -3.87 12.69
N PHE A 411 15.81 -3.97 13.00
CA PHE A 411 16.34 -4.96 13.92
C PHE A 411 15.70 -4.89 15.31
N VAL A 412 15.33 -3.69 15.77
CA VAL A 412 14.60 -3.49 17.04
C VAL A 412 13.28 -4.26 17.07
N THR A 413 12.61 -4.42 15.92
CA THR A 413 11.37 -5.19 15.82
C THR A 413 11.61 -6.68 16.09
N ILE A 414 12.75 -7.23 15.64
CA ILE A 414 13.13 -8.62 15.90
C ILE A 414 13.37 -8.82 17.40
N LEU A 415 14.12 -7.93 18.03
CA LEU A 415 14.40 -7.99 19.48
C LEU A 415 13.11 -7.88 20.29
N LEU A 416 12.21 -6.99 19.86
CA LEU A 416 10.93 -6.78 20.55
C LEU A 416 10.00 -8.00 20.38
N ALA A 417 9.91 -8.58 19.18
CA ALA A 417 9.10 -9.77 18.94
C ALA A 417 9.63 -11.00 19.72
N LYS A 418 10.96 -11.16 19.83
CA LYS A 418 11.58 -12.22 20.63
C LYS A 418 11.25 -12.18 22.12
N LYS A 419 10.86 -11.05 22.69
CA LYS A 419 10.36 -10.97 24.07
C LYS A 419 9.07 -11.76 24.29
N TYR A 420 8.26 -11.91 23.25
CA TYR A 420 6.93 -12.51 23.33
C TYR A 420 6.88 -13.92 22.74
N VAL A 421 7.69 -14.17 21.71
CA VAL A 421 7.72 -15.45 20.98
C VAL A 421 9.18 -15.81 20.70
N ASP A 422 9.58 -17.00 21.15
CA ASP A 422 10.94 -17.49 20.91
C ASP A 422 11.02 -18.21 19.55
N PHE A 423 11.60 -17.54 18.56
CA PHE A 423 11.83 -18.07 17.21
C PHE A 423 13.29 -17.91 16.79
N ASN A 424 13.78 -18.85 15.99
CA ASN A 424 15.16 -18.84 15.53
C ASN A 424 15.29 -18.04 14.22
N PHE A 425 15.59 -16.75 14.36
CA PHE A 425 15.72 -15.83 13.22
C PHE A 425 16.78 -16.27 12.21
N PHE A 426 17.91 -16.79 12.68
CA PHE A 426 18.99 -17.20 11.81
C PHE A 426 18.59 -18.38 10.90
N ASN A 427 17.90 -19.36 11.43
CA ASN A 427 17.40 -20.49 10.65
C ASN A 427 16.36 -20.07 9.61
N ILE A 428 15.59 -18.99 9.88
CA ILE A 428 14.60 -18.46 8.94
C ILE A 428 15.27 -17.91 7.69
N ILE A 429 16.32 -17.09 7.86
CA ILE A 429 16.96 -16.37 6.76
C ILE A 429 18.06 -17.16 6.06
N LYS A 430 18.60 -18.21 6.70
CA LYS A 430 19.72 -19.00 6.18
C LYS A 430 19.44 -19.56 4.77
N THR A 431 18.35 -20.29 4.62
CA THR A 431 17.99 -20.91 3.33
C THR A 431 17.70 -19.87 2.24
N PRO A 432 16.86 -18.84 2.47
CA PRO A 432 16.67 -17.78 1.47
C PRO A 432 17.97 -17.13 1.01
N ILE A 433 18.88 -16.80 1.94
CA ILE A 433 20.14 -16.14 1.60
C ILE A 433 21.08 -17.09 0.84
N LEU A 434 21.22 -18.34 1.28
CA LEU A 434 22.07 -19.32 0.58
C LEU A 434 21.57 -19.61 -0.83
N ALA A 435 20.26 -19.68 -1.02
CA ALA A 435 19.66 -19.90 -2.34
C ALA A 435 19.85 -18.69 -3.29
N LEU A 436 20.04 -17.48 -2.75
CA LEU A 436 20.36 -16.29 -3.55
C LEU A 436 21.78 -16.32 -4.14
N LEU A 437 22.74 -17.01 -3.52
CA LEU A 437 24.12 -16.99 -3.99
C LEU A 437 24.28 -17.47 -5.44
N PRO A 438 23.80 -18.68 -5.83
CA PRO A 438 23.91 -19.13 -7.22
C PRO A 438 23.08 -18.27 -8.18
N MET A 439 21.93 -17.78 -7.76
CA MET A 439 21.13 -16.86 -8.56
C MET A 439 21.86 -15.53 -8.79
N SER A 440 22.46 -14.95 -7.75
CA SER A 440 23.22 -13.69 -7.85
C SER A 440 24.46 -13.85 -8.72
N PHE A 441 25.16 -14.98 -8.61
CA PHE A 441 26.30 -15.29 -9.45
C PHE A 441 25.91 -15.39 -10.93
N TRP A 442 24.82 -16.10 -11.23
CA TRP A 442 24.26 -16.15 -12.58
C TRP A 442 23.90 -14.76 -13.11
N LEU A 443 23.16 -13.96 -12.32
CA LEU A 443 22.77 -12.60 -12.69
C LEU A 443 23.99 -11.71 -12.95
N TYR A 444 25.03 -11.81 -12.11
CA TYR A 444 26.27 -11.06 -12.27
C TYR A 444 26.95 -11.36 -13.62
N LEU A 445 27.05 -12.63 -13.99
CA LEU A 445 27.66 -13.05 -15.26
C LEU A 445 26.80 -12.67 -16.48
N SER A 446 25.48 -12.75 -16.37
CA SER A 446 24.56 -12.60 -17.50
C SER A 446 24.03 -11.18 -17.69
N ALA A 447 24.13 -10.29 -16.67
CA ALA A 447 23.60 -8.93 -16.74
C ALA A 447 24.20 -8.10 -17.90
N GLY A 448 25.50 -8.30 -18.22
CA GLY A 448 26.19 -7.65 -19.32
C GLY A 448 25.77 -8.11 -20.72
N SER A 449 25.11 -9.26 -20.85
CA SER A 449 24.66 -9.83 -22.13
C SER A 449 23.23 -9.44 -22.52
N ILE A 450 22.57 -8.58 -21.71
CA ILE A 450 21.21 -8.12 -21.98
C ILE A 450 21.22 -7.11 -23.13
N SER A 451 20.83 -7.54 -24.34
CA SER A 451 20.75 -6.71 -25.55
C SER A 451 19.33 -6.59 -26.11
N SER A 452 18.39 -7.42 -25.62
CA SER A 452 17.02 -7.47 -26.09
C SER A 452 16.03 -7.86 -24.97
N PHE A 453 14.74 -7.61 -25.19
CA PHE A 453 13.71 -8.07 -24.27
C PHE A 453 13.64 -9.59 -24.16
N LEU A 454 14.01 -10.32 -25.22
CA LEU A 454 14.08 -11.78 -25.19
C LEU A 454 15.21 -12.26 -24.29
N SER A 455 16.42 -11.68 -24.41
CA SER A 455 17.56 -12.02 -23.53
C SER A 455 17.24 -11.68 -22.08
N LEU A 456 16.59 -10.55 -21.80
CA LEU A 456 16.12 -10.18 -20.45
C LEU A 456 15.15 -11.25 -19.90
N ALA A 457 14.14 -11.65 -20.68
CA ALA A 457 13.15 -12.64 -20.26
C ALA A 457 13.81 -14.00 -19.97
N LEU A 458 14.73 -14.46 -20.83
CA LEU A 458 15.46 -15.70 -20.63
C LEU A 458 16.31 -15.65 -19.36
N ILE A 459 17.05 -14.55 -19.12
CA ILE A 459 17.88 -14.38 -17.91
C ILE A 459 17.00 -14.42 -16.64
N ILE A 460 15.83 -13.78 -16.66
CA ILE A 460 14.87 -13.82 -15.54
C ILE A 460 14.40 -15.28 -15.31
N ILE A 461 13.97 -15.98 -16.36
CA ILE A 461 13.49 -17.37 -16.26
C ILE A 461 14.58 -18.28 -15.68
N PHE A 462 15.79 -18.22 -16.22
CA PHE A 462 16.92 -19.01 -15.71
C PHE A 462 17.27 -18.65 -14.25
N SER A 463 17.22 -17.37 -13.88
CA SER A 463 17.45 -16.93 -12.49
C SER A 463 16.43 -17.54 -11.54
N VAL A 464 15.15 -17.56 -11.92
CA VAL A 464 14.07 -18.19 -11.15
C VAL A 464 14.30 -19.69 -11.03
N VAL A 465 14.66 -20.37 -12.12
CA VAL A 465 14.93 -21.81 -12.11
C VAL A 465 16.13 -22.14 -11.21
N ILE A 466 17.24 -21.40 -11.31
CA ILE A 466 18.43 -21.59 -10.47
C ILE A 466 18.08 -21.41 -8.99
N TYR A 467 17.30 -20.38 -8.67
CA TYR A 467 16.86 -20.13 -7.30
C TYR A 467 16.01 -21.27 -6.75
N PHE A 468 15.03 -21.77 -7.51
CA PHE A 468 14.19 -22.88 -7.10
C PHE A 468 15.00 -24.19 -6.97
N LEU A 469 15.93 -24.45 -7.87
CA LEU A 469 16.84 -25.62 -7.75
C LEU A 469 17.70 -25.52 -6.49
N ALA A 470 18.22 -24.33 -6.16
CA ALA A 470 18.98 -24.12 -4.94
C ALA A 470 18.13 -24.39 -3.68
N ILE A 471 16.86 -23.96 -3.65
CA ILE A 471 15.94 -24.28 -2.55
C ILE A 471 15.71 -25.79 -2.46
N LEU A 472 15.50 -26.48 -3.59
CA LEU A 472 15.32 -27.94 -3.63
C LEU A 472 16.52 -28.69 -3.05
N VAL A 473 17.73 -28.23 -3.33
CA VAL A 473 18.98 -28.82 -2.80
C VAL A 473 19.12 -28.57 -1.30
N LEU A 474 18.78 -27.35 -0.83
CA LEU A 474 18.96 -26.94 0.57
C LEU A 474 17.90 -27.52 1.52
N GLU A 475 16.65 -27.62 1.09
CA GLU A 475 15.50 -28.01 1.92
C GLU A 475 14.99 -29.44 1.62
N GLY A 476 15.39 -30.02 0.49
CA GLY A 476 14.91 -31.33 0.04
C GLY A 476 13.45 -31.31 -0.47
N LYS A 477 13.04 -32.47 -1.00
CA LYS A 477 11.66 -32.64 -1.53
C LYS A 477 10.58 -32.58 -0.46
N SER A 478 10.91 -32.92 0.80
CA SER A 478 9.97 -32.88 1.93
C SER A 478 9.39 -31.49 2.17
N PHE A 479 10.17 -30.44 2.01
CA PHE A 479 9.70 -29.06 2.19
C PHE A 479 8.53 -28.70 1.26
N PHE A 480 8.60 -29.12 -0.01
CA PHE A 480 7.53 -28.87 -0.98
C PHE A 480 6.29 -29.74 -0.72
N LEU A 481 6.49 -30.98 -0.29
CA LEU A 481 5.40 -31.89 0.08
C LEU A 481 4.67 -31.41 1.34
N ASP A 482 5.42 -30.97 2.36
CA ASP A 482 4.85 -30.42 3.59
C ASP A 482 4.10 -29.11 3.30
N THR A 483 4.62 -28.29 2.41
CA THR A 483 3.96 -27.08 1.95
C THR A 483 2.64 -27.40 1.24
N LEU A 484 2.66 -28.33 0.29
CA LEU A 484 1.45 -28.79 -0.43
C LEU A 484 0.43 -29.40 0.52
N ASN A 485 0.87 -30.20 1.48
CA ASN A 485 0.01 -30.80 2.49
C ASN A 485 -0.57 -29.74 3.45
N TYR A 486 0.20 -28.73 3.83
CA TYR A 486 -0.30 -27.61 4.64
C TYR A 486 -1.41 -26.83 3.91
N PHE A 487 -1.31 -26.69 2.60
CA PHE A 487 -2.38 -26.09 1.79
C PHE A 487 -3.55 -27.05 1.52
N LYS A 488 -3.32 -28.37 1.44
CA LYS A 488 -4.39 -29.37 1.25
C LYS A 488 -5.26 -29.60 2.49
N ILE A 489 -4.67 -29.58 3.68
CA ILE A 489 -5.42 -29.72 4.97
C ILE A 489 -6.45 -28.60 5.17
N LYS A 490 -6.37 -27.51 4.42
CA LYS A 490 -7.33 -26.40 4.47
C LYS A 490 -8.57 -26.60 3.60
N HIS A 491 -8.62 -27.65 2.80
CA HIS A 491 -9.77 -27.97 1.92
C HIS A 491 -10.55 -29.22 2.35
N ALA A 492 -10.13 -29.91 3.40
CA ALA A 492 -10.90 -30.92 4.12
C ALA A 492 -11.43 -30.31 5.45
#